data_b618ca63722cd6188d440a0a61843d6c
#
_entry.id   b618ca63722cd6188d440a0a61843d6c
#
_cell.length_a   1.000
_cell.length_b   1.000
_cell.length_c   1.000
_cell.angle_alpha   90.00
_cell.angle_beta   90.00
_cell.angle_gamma   90.00
#
_symmetry.space_group_name_H-M   'P 1'
#
loop_
_entity.id
_entity.type
_entity.pdbx_description
1 polymer ?
#
loop_
_entity_poly.entity_id
_entity_poly.type
_entity_poly.pdbx_seq_one_letter_code
_entity_poly.pdbx_strand_id
1 'polypeptide(L)'
;MYKCYNIKKFLNFSLITVFIAVFIFSATKIKFIFSSAEYNDDKIFLPVIMYHSIHEGASAEYSVTPQQIESDLKYLKDNGYNSVSAQQLVDYTYSRGELPEKPVMITLDDGFYNNLFYLLPLLEKYDMNAVVSVVGTYIENDAVKDPHVPEYSYLTWEDINTMLDSGRFEIGNHTFNMHKSLGERTGCHINKNENPEEYCNILNIDIAKLQELIKENTDTVPIVFAYPFGYTCKESIPVLRENGFAITLNCYEKPNYITRNPDCLYGINRYNRCGLYSTEEFMLKLFKE
;
A
#
# COMPACT_ATOMS: atom_id res chain seq x y z
N MET A 1 -72.71 -34.65 17.51
CA MET A 1 -71.78 -34.70 16.43
C MET A 1 -70.40 -34.41 17.01
N TYR A 2 -69.58 -35.42 17.30
CA TYR A 2 -68.26 -35.22 17.90
C TYR A 2 -67.20 -35.09 16.79
N LYS A 3 -66.43 -33.96 16.75
CA LYS A 3 -65.35 -33.75 15.85
C LYS A 3 -64.11 -34.46 16.39
N CYS A 4 -63.69 -35.55 15.81
CA CYS A 4 -62.41 -36.19 16.10
C CYS A 4 -61.27 -35.34 15.51
N TYR A 5 -60.45 -34.73 16.38
CA TYR A 5 -59.23 -34.05 16.00
C TYR A 5 -58.07 -35.04 15.85
N ASN A 6 -57.38 -34.97 14.73
CA ASN A 6 -56.25 -35.87 14.46
C ASN A 6 -55.02 -35.40 15.24
N ILE A 7 -54.81 -36.02 16.40
CA ILE A 7 -53.72 -35.69 17.35
C ILE A 7 -52.33 -35.72 16.69
N LYS A 8 -52.08 -36.62 15.69
CA LYS A 8 -50.81 -36.63 14.97
C LYS A 8 -50.57 -35.37 14.15
N LYS A 9 -51.61 -34.79 13.53
CA LYS A 9 -51.47 -33.51 12.79
C LYS A 9 -51.17 -32.35 13.76
N PHE A 10 -51.77 -32.34 14.95
CA PHE A 10 -51.52 -31.31 15.95
C PHE A 10 -50.11 -31.41 16.55
N LEU A 11 -49.61 -32.61 16.83
CA LEU A 11 -48.22 -32.82 17.29
C LEU A 11 -47.20 -32.41 16.23
N ASN A 12 -47.41 -32.74 14.95
CA ASN A 12 -46.50 -32.33 13.88
C ASN A 12 -46.50 -30.82 13.69
N PHE A 13 -47.63 -30.15 13.80
CA PHE A 13 -47.70 -28.68 13.71
C PHE A 13 -46.96 -28.01 14.88
N SER A 14 -47.13 -28.54 16.09
CA SER A 14 -46.44 -28.06 17.28
C SER A 14 -44.94 -28.25 17.23
N LEU A 15 -44.45 -29.37 16.68
CA LEU A 15 -43.02 -29.63 16.45
C LEU A 15 -42.40 -28.66 15.43
N ILE A 16 -43.12 -28.37 14.34
CA ILE A 16 -42.67 -27.42 13.32
C ILE A 16 -42.57 -26.01 13.87
N THR A 17 -43.54 -25.57 14.68
CA THR A 17 -43.51 -24.23 15.30
C THR A 17 -42.35 -24.09 16.31
N VAL A 18 -42.06 -25.14 17.10
CA VAL A 18 -40.90 -25.14 17.98
C VAL A 18 -39.57 -25.07 17.20
N PHE A 19 -39.45 -25.84 16.09
CA PHE A 19 -38.25 -25.78 15.25
C PHE A 19 -38.06 -24.41 14.63
N ILE A 20 -39.12 -23.76 14.12
CA ILE A 20 -39.04 -22.40 13.57
C ILE A 20 -38.64 -21.39 14.65
N ALA A 21 -39.20 -21.49 15.86
CA ALA A 21 -38.86 -20.61 16.98
C ALA A 21 -37.38 -20.77 17.41
N VAL A 22 -36.87 -22.00 17.49
CA VAL A 22 -35.45 -22.27 17.77
C VAL A 22 -34.53 -21.75 16.67
N PHE A 23 -34.92 -21.90 15.40
CA PHE A 23 -34.16 -21.39 14.28
C PHE A 23 -34.12 -19.87 14.26
N ILE A 24 -35.25 -19.19 14.49
CA ILE A 24 -35.30 -17.72 14.60
C ILE A 24 -34.47 -17.23 15.80
N PHE A 25 -34.54 -17.89 16.95
CA PHE A 25 -33.80 -17.55 18.15
C PHE A 25 -32.28 -17.76 17.95
N SER A 26 -31.87 -18.84 17.25
CA SER A 26 -30.48 -19.07 16.89
C SER A 26 -29.98 -18.05 15.89
N ALA A 27 -30.77 -17.72 14.86
CA ALA A 27 -30.43 -16.71 13.86
C ALA A 27 -30.32 -15.29 14.46
N THR A 28 -31.18 -14.95 15.43
CA THR A 28 -31.13 -13.67 16.16
C THR A 28 -29.94 -13.61 17.10
N LYS A 29 -29.59 -14.73 17.79
CA LYS A 29 -28.35 -14.79 18.59
C LYS A 29 -27.09 -14.70 17.74
N ILE A 30 -27.04 -15.35 16.58
CA ILE A 30 -25.95 -15.24 15.63
C ILE A 30 -25.82 -13.78 15.13
N LYS A 31 -26.92 -13.13 14.72
CA LYS A 31 -26.91 -11.69 14.38
C LYS A 31 -26.46 -10.81 15.55
N PHE A 32 -26.86 -11.13 16.78
CA PHE A 32 -26.47 -10.37 17.97
C PHE A 32 -24.99 -10.57 18.31
N ILE A 33 -24.45 -11.78 18.14
CA ILE A 33 -22.99 -12.06 18.31
C ILE A 33 -22.18 -11.33 17.25
N PHE A 34 -22.64 -11.28 15.99
CA PHE A 34 -21.97 -10.49 14.93
C PHE A 34 -22.19 -8.98 15.07
N SER A 35 -23.22 -8.52 15.78
CA SER A 35 -23.52 -7.10 16.03
C SER A 35 -22.91 -6.58 17.33
N SER A 36 -22.53 -7.44 18.25
CA SER A 36 -21.90 -7.11 19.54
C SER A 36 -20.39 -7.41 19.59
N ALA A 37 -19.74 -7.77 18.46
CA ALA A 37 -18.37 -7.39 18.29
C ALA A 37 -18.39 -5.85 18.25
N GLU A 38 -18.29 -5.18 19.40
CA GLU A 38 -17.78 -3.83 19.44
C GLU A 38 -16.48 -3.89 18.63
N TYR A 39 -16.57 -3.36 17.41
CA TYR A 39 -15.41 -2.97 16.65
C TYR A 39 -14.80 -1.87 17.52
N ASN A 40 -13.93 -2.27 18.45
CA ASN A 40 -13.02 -1.34 19.09
C ASN A 40 -12.18 -0.81 17.93
N ASP A 41 -12.60 0.33 17.40
CA ASP A 41 -11.96 0.98 16.24
C ASP A 41 -10.68 1.64 16.77
N ASP A 42 -9.77 0.79 17.27
CA ASP A 42 -8.44 1.19 17.70
C ASP A 42 -7.72 1.69 16.45
N LYS A 43 -7.89 2.98 16.21
CA LYS A 43 -7.22 3.69 15.12
C LYS A 43 -5.74 3.77 15.42
N ILE A 44 -4.96 3.05 14.63
CA ILE A 44 -3.50 3.08 14.73
C ILE A 44 -2.98 4.19 13.83
N PHE A 45 -2.32 5.18 14.40
CA PHE A 45 -1.61 6.21 13.64
C PHE A 45 -0.47 5.58 12.85
N LEU A 46 -0.46 5.80 11.53
CA LEU A 46 0.57 5.31 10.62
C LEU A 46 1.22 6.48 9.87
N PRO A 47 2.35 7.00 10.31
CA PRO A 47 3.16 7.90 9.51
C PRO A 47 3.77 7.15 8.33
N VAL A 48 3.73 7.76 7.15
CA VAL A 48 4.29 7.17 5.92
C VAL A 48 5.24 8.17 5.28
N ILE A 49 6.49 7.75 5.11
CA ILE A 49 7.57 8.54 4.51
C ILE A 49 7.68 8.20 3.04
N MET A 50 7.82 9.22 2.20
CA MET A 50 8.07 9.09 0.77
C MET A 50 9.43 9.67 0.43
N TYR A 51 10.36 8.80 0.04
CA TYR A 51 11.63 9.16 -0.57
C TYR A 51 11.57 8.98 -2.10
N HIS A 52 12.58 9.48 -2.78
CA HIS A 52 12.84 9.22 -4.19
C HIS A 52 14.32 8.86 -4.37
N SER A 53 15.14 9.81 -4.78
CA SER A 53 16.57 9.60 -5.03
C SER A 53 17.41 9.78 -3.76
N ILE A 54 18.44 8.94 -3.61
CA ILE A 54 19.45 9.01 -2.56
C ILE A 54 20.80 9.11 -3.23
N HIS A 55 21.48 10.25 -3.14
CA HIS A 55 22.80 10.40 -3.77
C HIS A 55 23.71 11.33 -2.98
N GLU A 56 25.00 11.19 -3.18
CA GLU A 56 25.99 12.12 -2.66
C GLU A 56 25.87 13.47 -3.40
N GLY A 57 26.03 14.57 -2.67
CA GLY A 57 25.98 15.92 -3.23
C GLY A 57 24.91 16.81 -2.59
N ALA A 58 24.38 17.77 -3.35
CA ALA A 58 23.40 18.72 -2.84
C ALA A 58 22.02 18.09 -2.73
N SER A 59 21.42 18.17 -1.55
CA SER A 59 20.03 17.79 -1.31
C SER A 59 19.04 18.67 -2.08
N ALA A 60 17.90 18.12 -2.47
CA ALA A 60 16.84 18.85 -3.16
C ALA A 60 15.45 18.39 -2.67
N GLU A 61 14.39 18.88 -3.27
CA GLU A 61 13.02 18.56 -2.87
C GLU A 61 12.72 17.06 -2.90
N TYR A 62 13.23 16.34 -3.92
CA TYR A 62 13.01 14.89 -4.12
C TYR A 62 14.32 14.08 -4.02
N SER A 63 15.33 14.63 -3.36
CA SER A 63 16.57 13.90 -3.15
C SER A 63 17.17 14.19 -1.78
N VAL A 64 17.66 13.12 -1.14
CA VAL A 64 18.35 13.16 0.15
C VAL A 64 19.76 12.62 0.01
N THR A 65 20.65 12.98 0.95
CA THR A 65 21.97 12.34 1.02
C THR A 65 21.90 11.03 1.79
N PRO A 66 22.89 10.11 1.59
CA PRO A 66 23.02 8.90 2.40
C PRO A 66 23.07 9.20 3.91
N GLN A 67 23.68 10.30 4.30
CA GLN A 67 23.76 10.72 5.70
C GLN A 67 22.40 11.18 6.25
N GLN A 68 21.57 11.85 5.43
CA GLN A 68 20.24 12.28 5.85
C GLN A 68 19.32 11.07 6.06
N ILE A 69 19.29 10.11 5.12
CA ILE A 69 18.45 8.92 5.29
C ILE A 69 18.94 8.05 6.45
N GLU A 70 20.24 7.93 6.66
CA GLU A 70 20.78 7.24 7.85
C GLU A 70 20.35 7.93 9.16
N SER A 71 20.38 9.26 9.21
CA SER A 71 19.92 10.04 10.36
C SER A 71 18.42 9.84 10.61
N ASP A 72 17.62 9.76 9.54
CA ASP A 72 16.18 9.51 9.63
C ASP A 72 15.89 8.11 10.21
N LEU A 73 16.55 7.06 9.68
CA LEU A 73 16.37 5.69 10.18
C LEU A 73 16.86 5.55 11.64
N LYS A 74 17.98 6.20 11.97
CA LYS A 74 18.47 6.24 13.34
C LYS A 74 17.47 6.94 14.27
N TYR A 75 16.89 8.07 13.87
CA TYR A 75 15.87 8.75 14.64
C TYR A 75 14.66 7.86 14.90
N LEU A 76 14.15 7.18 13.87
CA LEU A 76 13.03 6.26 13.98
C LEU A 76 13.35 5.13 14.99
N LYS A 77 14.52 4.50 14.87
CA LYS A 77 14.95 3.40 15.75
C LYS A 77 15.10 3.87 17.21
N ASP A 78 15.78 4.99 17.43
CA ASP A 78 16.03 5.54 18.77
C ASP A 78 14.73 5.95 19.49
N ASN A 79 13.69 6.31 18.73
CA ASN A 79 12.37 6.66 19.26
C ASN A 79 11.38 5.50 19.29
N GLY A 80 11.84 4.29 19.00
CA GLY A 80 11.05 3.05 19.10
C GLY A 80 10.03 2.84 17.97
N TYR A 81 10.19 3.52 16.83
CA TYR A 81 9.39 3.24 15.64
C TYR A 81 9.85 1.97 14.96
N ASN A 82 8.88 1.19 14.48
CA ASN A 82 9.10 -0.05 13.78
C ASN A 82 8.54 0.06 12.36
N SER A 83 9.37 -0.23 11.36
CA SER A 83 8.88 -0.25 9.99
C SER A 83 7.91 -1.40 9.78
N VAL A 84 6.86 -1.16 9.00
CA VAL A 84 5.85 -2.16 8.65
C VAL A 84 5.84 -2.40 7.15
N SER A 85 5.67 -3.65 6.78
CA SER A 85 5.50 -4.05 5.38
C SER A 85 4.07 -3.79 4.90
N ALA A 86 3.88 -3.74 3.59
CA ALA A 86 2.56 -3.66 2.99
C ALA A 86 1.72 -4.89 3.36
N GLN A 87 2.33 -6.08 3.36
CA GLN A 87 1.64 -7.31 3.74
C GLN A 87 1.18 -7.29 5.21
N GLN A 88 1.97 -6.74 6.14
CA GLN A 88 1.56 -6.60 7.54
C GLN A 88 0.35 -5.67 7.69
N LEU A 89 0.29 -4.56 6.94
CA LEU A 89 -0.88 -3.67 6.93
C LEU A 89 -2.13 -4.40 6.42
N VAL A 90 -2.01 -5.15 5.34
CA VAL A 90 -3.11 -5.96 4.80
C VAL A 90 -3.55 -6.99 5.83
N ASP A 91 -2.63 -7.75 6.42
CA ASP A 91 -2.96 -8.78 7.41
C ASP A 91 -3.64 -8.19 8.65
N TYR A 92 -3.20 -7.03 9.11
CA TYR A 92 -3.86 -6.31 10.20
C TYR A 92 -5.31 -5.98 9.86
N THR A 93 -5.59 -5.41 8.68
CA THR A 93 -6.96 -5.01 8.32
C THR A 93 -7.92 -6.19 8.19
N TYR A 94 -7.41 -7.38 7.88
CA TYR A 94 -8.19 -8.63 7.83
C TYR A 94 -8.14 -9.44 9.13
N SER A 95 -7.67 -8.86 10.23
CA SER A 95 -7.54 -9.53 11.55
C SER A 95 -6.70 -10.82 11.51
N ARG A 96 -5.70 -10.88 10.64
CA ARG A 96 -4.75 -12.00 10.52
C ARG A 96 -3.42 -11.73 11.24
N GLY A 97 -3.23 -10.52 11.78
CA GLY A 97 -2.02 -10.12 12.49
C GLY A 97 -2.22 -8.84 13.29
N GLU A 98 -1.20 -8.48 14.05
CA GLU A 98 -1.11 -7.22 14.80
C GLU A 98 0.00 -6.35 14.23
N LEU A 99 -0.14 -5.02 14.32
CA LEU A 99 0.94 -4.09 14.00
C LEU A 99 1.84 -3.92 15.23
N PRO A 100 3.13 -3.66 15.02
CA PRO A 100 4.03 -3.33 16.12
C PRO A 100 3.62 -2.01 16.78
N GLU A 101 4.13 -1.76 17.97
CA GLU A 101 4.05 -0.43 18.58
C GLU A 101 4.76 0.60 17.69
N LYS A 102 4.19 1.81 17.61
CA LYS A 102 4.71 2.91 16.78
C LYS A 102 5.08 2.46 15.35
N PRO A 103 4.11 1.96 14.56
CA PRO A 103 4.37 1.56 13.18
C PRO A 103 4.72 2.77 12.32
N VAL A 104 5.62 2.60 11.37
CA VAL A 104 5.96 3.58 10.32
C VAL A 104 6.12 2.84 8.99
N MET A 105 5.65 3.41 7.90
CA MET A 105 5.89 2.84 6.57
C MET A 105 6.92 3.71 5.82
N ILE A 106 7.93 3.06 5.28
CA ILE A 106 8.97 3.69 4.47
C ILE A 106 8.70 3.33 3.02
N THR A 107 8.55 4.34 2.17
CA THR A 107 8.29 4.16 0.73
C THR A 107 9.27 4.95 -0.11
N LEU A 108 9.59 4.43 -1.31
CA LEU A 108 10.40 5.11 -2.29
C LEU A 108 9.70 5.01 -3.65
N ASP A 109 9.76 6.06 -4.45
CA ASP A 109 9.18 6.09 -5.78
C ASP A 109 10.27 6.05 -6.87
N ASP A 110 9.86 5.82 -8.11
CA ASP A 110 10.64 5.83 -9.37
C ASP A 110 11.58 4.64 -9.59
N GLY A 111 12.06 3.95 -8.56
CA GLY A 111 12.95 2.81 -8.70
C GLY A 111 14.39 3.19 -9.10
N PHE A 112 14.97 4.21 -8.46
CA PHE A 112 16.38 4.56 -8.67
C PHE A 112 17.31 3.46 -8.15
N TYR A 113 18.41 3.17 -8.86
CA TYR A 113 19.44 2.23 -8.42
C TYR A 113 20.04 2.59 -7.06
N ASN A 114 20.15 3.87 -6.75
CA ASN A 114 20.63 4.35 -5.46
C ASN A 114 19.77 3.93 -4.26
N ASN A 115 18.53 3.52 -4.48
CA ASN A 115 17.69 2.94 -3.44
C ASN A 115 18.25 1.57 -3.00
N LEU A 116 18.75 0.75 -3.91
CA LEU A 116 19.46 -0.47 -3.55
C LEU A 116 20.82 -0.14 -2.93
N PHE A 117 21.63 0.67 -3.63
CA PHE A 117 23.03 0.90 -3.31
C PHE A 117 23.25 1.51 -1.91
N TYR A 118 22.49 2.56 -1.57
CA TYR A 118 22.65 3.25 -0.28
C TYR A 118 21.70 2.76 0.81
N LEU A 119 20.47 2.36 0.46
CA LEU A 119 19.46 2.10 1.49
C LEU A 119 19.49 0.66 2.01
N LEU A 120 19.81 -0.35 1.19
CA LEU A 120 19.84 -1.74 1.65
C LEU A 120 20.72 -1.92 2.90
N PRO A 121 22.01 -1.51 2.92
CA PRO A 121 22.87 -1.68 4.09
C PRO A 121 22.34 -0.92 5.33
N LEU A 122 21.62 0.18 5.13
CA LEU A 122 21.03 0.94 6.23
C LEU A 122 19.77 0.25 6.79
N LEU A 123 18.90 -0.32 5.94
CA LEU A 123 17.75 -1.11 6.38
C LEU A 123 18.19 -2.35 7.18
N GLU A 124 19.25 -3.02 6.74
CA GLU A 124 19.85 -4.12 7.51
C GLU A 124 20.39 -3.65 8.85
N LYS A 125 21.15 -2.53 8.87
CA LYS A 125 21.74 -1.96 10.09
C LYS A 125 20.71 -1.58 11.14
N TYR A 126 19.59 -1.00 10.75
CA TYR A 126 18.55 -0.51 11.64
C TYR A 126 17.39 -1.50 11.83
N ASP A 127 17.46 -2.67 11.19
CA ASP A 127 16.41 -3.69 11.18
C ASP A 127 15.05 -3.10 10.76
N MET A 128 15.03 -2.53 9.55
CA MET A 128 13.87 -1.90 8.93
C MET A 128 13.62 -2.48 7.55
N ASN A 129 12.44 -2.20 7.01
CA ASN A 129 12.03 -2.55 5.66
C ASN A 129 11.41 -1.34 4.94
N ALA A 130 11.31 -1.41 3.61
CA ALA A 130 10.74 -0.37 2.77
C ALA A 130 9.99 -0.96 1.57
N VAL A 131 9.11 -0.14 0.96
CA VAL A 131 8.45 -0.44 -0.32
C VAL A 131 9.04 0.45 -1.39
N VAL A 132 9.46 -0.13 -2.52
CA VAL A 132 9.95 0.63 -3.68
C VAL A 132 8.96 0.46 -4.83
N SER A 133 8.33 1.56 -5.24
CA SER A 133 7.38 1.59 -6.36
C SER A 133 8.12 1.95 -7.65
N VAL A 134 8.16 1.01 -8.58
CA VAL A 134 8.97 1.11 -9.80
C VAL A 134 8.17 1.53 -11.02
N VAL A 135 8.79 2.26 -11.93
CA VAL A 135 8.23 2.65 -13.24
C VAL A 135 8.74 1.73 -14.33
N GLY A 136 7.85 1.06 -15.04
CA GLY A 136 8.22 0.04 -16.02
C GLY A 136 9.15 0.54 -17.11
N THR A 137 8.86 1.70 -17.71
CA THR A 137 9.71 2.27 -18.77
C THR A 137 11.08 2.73 -18.27
N TYR A 138 11.29 2.88 -16.97
CA TYR A 138 12.61 3.22 -16.44
C TYR A 138 13.48 1.97 -16.30
N ILE A 139 12.89 0.83 -15.92
CA ILE A 139 13.57 -0.47 -15.86
C ILE A 139 13.91 -0.98 -17.26
N GLU A 140 12.95 -0.90 -18.20
CA GLU A 140 13.05 -1.38 -19.58
C GLU A 140 13.86 -0.41 -20.51
N ASN A 141 14.61 0.53 -19.93
CA ASN A 141 15.32 1.55 -20.70
C ASN A 141 16.71 1.06 -21.15
N ASP A 142 16.78 0.40 -22.30
CA ASP A 142 18.02 -0.06 -22.93
C ASP A 142 19.03 1.05 -23.30
N ALA A 143 18.65 2.32 -23.20
CA ALA A 143 19.52 3.45 -23.52
C ALA A 143 20.57 3.73 -22.43
N VAL A 144 20.41 3.18 -21.24
CA VAL A 144 21.35 3.34 -20.12
C VAL A 144 22.52 2.39 -20.33
N LYS A 145 23.69 2.93 -20.65
CA LYS A 145 24.89 2.13 -20.92
C LYS A 145 25.51 1.50 -19.67
N ASP A 146 25.34 2.12 -18.52
CA ASP A 146 25.81 1.63 -17.23
C ASP A 146 24.63 1.70 -16.24
N PRO A 147 24.01 0.56 -15.89
CA PRO A 147 22.86 0.53 -15.03
C PRO A 147 23.17 0.74 -13.54
N HIS A 148 24.45 0.70 -13.14
CA HIS A 148 24.85 0.72 -11.73
C HIS A 148 25.57 2.00 -11.31
N VAL A 149 25.13 3.15 -11.84
CA VAL A 149 25.64 4.47 -11.43
C VAL A 149 24.61 5.14 -10.51
N PRO A 150 24.92 5.30 -9.20
CA PRO A 150 23.95 5.80 -8.21
C PRO A 150 23.39 7.19 -8.53
N GLU A 151 24.12 8.01 -9.28
CA GLU A 151 23.73 9.38 -9.60
C GLU A 151 22.58 9.48 -10.59
N TYR A 152 22.36 8.46 -11.47
CA TYR A 152 21.37 8.58 -12.55
C TYR A 152 20.70 7.28 -12.99
N SER A 153 21.16 6.12 -12.53
CA SER A 153 20.62 4.84 -13.00
C SER A 153 19.34 4.44 -12.28
N TYR A 154 18.48 3.69 -12.96
CA TYR A 154 17.35 3.02 -12.40
C TYR A 154 17.68 1.55 -12.11
N LEU A 155 16.85 0.90 -11.30
CA LEU A 155 16.97 -0.53 -10.99
C LEU A 155 16.81 -1.38 -12.24
N THR A 156 17.63 -2.43 -12.34
CA THR A 156 17.43 -3.54 -13.26
C THR A 156 16.57 -4.63 -12.61
N TRP A 157 16.12 -5.64 -13.38
CA TRP A 157 15.44 -6.80 -12.83
C TRP A 157 16.32 -7.61 -11.86
N GLU A 158 17.63 -7.67 -12.10
CA GLU A 158 18.61 -8.30 -11.21
C GLU A 158 18.71 -7.54 -9.87
N ASP A 159 18.73 -6.22 -9.92
CA ASP A 159 18.72 -5.37 -8.72
C ASP A 159 17.45 -5.56 -7.90
N ILE A 160 16.28 -5.63 -8.57
CA ILE A 160 14.98 -5.87 -7.92
C ILE A 160 14.98 -7.25 -7.23
N ASN A 161 15.50 -8.29 -7.88
CA ASN A 161 15.63 -9.60 -7.24
C ASN A 161 16.55 -9.55 -6.03
N THR A 162 17.69 -8.84 -6.12
CA THR A 162 18.59 -8.63 -4.98
C THR A 162 17.89 -7.94 -3.81
N MET A 163 17.05 -6.93 -4.09
CA MET A 163 16.24 -6.24 -3.07
C MET A 163 15.24 -7.20 -2.40
N LEU A 164 14.52 -7.99 -3.19
CA LEU A 164 13.55 -8.97 -2.69
C LEU A 164 14.22 -10.07 -1.87
N ASP A 165 15.35 -10.62 -2.35
CA ASP A 165 16.11 -11.68 -1.67
C ASP A 165 16.66 -11.22 -0.32
N SER A 166 16.93 -9.93 -0.16
CA SER A 166 17.34 -9.35 1.13
C SER A 166 16.27 -9.45 2.21
N GLY A 167 15.01 -9.59 1.81
CA GLY A 167 13.85 -9.54 2.72
C GLY A 167 13.59 -8.15 3.32
N ARG A 168 14.29 -7.11 2.85
CA ARG A 168 14.15 -5.73 3.34
C ARG A 168 13.26 -4.87 2.46
N PHE A 169 12.92 -5.33 1.26
CA PHE A 169 12.10 -4.58 0.32
C PHE A 169 10.89 -5.36 -0.15
N GLU A 170 9.81 -4.63 -0.36
CA GLU A 170 8.66 -5.01 -1.18
C GLU A 170 8.63 -4.12 -2.41
N ILE A 171 8.18 -4.67 -3.53
CA ILE A 171 8.07 -3.92 -4.79
C ILE A 171 6.62 -3.47 -4.99
N GLY A 172 6.44 -2.19 -5.31
CA GLY A 172 5.19 -1.57 -5.70
C GLY A 172 5.16 -1.22 -7.19
N ASN A 173 3.96 -1.00 -7.71
CA ASN A 173 3.72 -0.56 -9.08
C ASN A 173 3.55 0.97 -9.12
N HIS A 174 4.32 1.65 -9.99
CA HIS A 174 4.25 3.09 -10.23
C HIS A 174 3.90 3.41 -11.69
N THR A 175 3.08 2.57 -12.32
CA THR A 175 2.70 2.52 -13.74
C THR A 175 3.83 2.01 -14.66
N PHE A 176 3.44 1.46 -15.81
CA PHE A 176 4.43 1.10 -16.83
C PHE A 176 4.97 2.34 -17.55
N ASN A 177 4.09 3.23 -18.04
CA ASN A 177 4.45 4.37 -18.88
C ASN A 177 3.61 5.63 -18.63
N MET A 178 2.88 5.71 -17.52
CA MET A 178 2.07 6.87 -17.15
C MET A 178 2.77 7.85 -16.21
N HIS A 179 4.05 7.66 -15.89
CA HIS A 179 4.83 8.60 -15.09
C HIS A 179 5.32 9.77 -15.97
N LYS A 180 4.37 10.57 -16.46
CA LYS A 180 4.61 11.72 -17.37
C LYS A 180 3.74 12.90 -16.97
N SER A 181 4.30 14.12 -17.09
CA SER A 181 3.58 15.38 -16.91
C SER A 181 3.56 16.21 -18.22
N LEU A 182 3.72 15.55 -19.37
CA LEU A 182 3.77 16.17 -20.68
C LEU A 182 2.50 15.86 -21.48
N GLY A 183 1.92 16.86 -22.14
CA GLY A 183 0.71 16.73 -22.93
C GLY A 183 -0.57 16.94 -22.11
N GLU A 184 -1.64 16.23 -22.46
CA GLU A 184 -2.97 16.42 -21.87
C GLU A 184 -3.15 15.69 -20.55
N ARG A 185 -2.31 14.67 -20.25
CA ARG A 185 -2.42 13.83 -19.06
C ARG A 185 -1.24 14.05 -18.11
N THR A 186 -1.55 14.20 -16.82
CA THR A 186 -0.55 14.19 -15.74
C THR A 186 -0.70 12.92 -14.94
N GLY A 187 0.34 12.08 -14.94
CA GLY A 187 0.31 10.77 -14.31
C GLY A 187 -0.83 9.91 -14.83
N CYS A 188 -1.47 9.16 -13.94
CA CYS A 188 -2.64 8.35 -14.26
C CYS A 188 -3.98 9.02 -13.92
N HIS A 189 -4.02 10.38 -13.84
CA HIS A 189 -5.25 11.09 -13.60
C HIS A 189 -6.14 11.11 -14.86
N ILE A 190 -7.46 10.98 -14.69
CA ILE A 190 -8.43 11.10 -15.79
C ILE A 190 -8.46 12.54 -16.33
N ASN A 191 -8.46 12.73 -17.64
CA ASN A 191 -8.56 14.05 -18.25
C ASN A 191 -9.99 14.60 -18.16
N LYS A 192 -10.14 15.94 -18.20
CA LYS A 192 -11.41 16.66 -17.93
C LYS A 192 -12.60 16.19 -18.75
N ASN A 193 -12.41 15.74 -19.99
CA ASN A 193 -13.49 15.33 -20.89
C ASN A 193 -13.30 13.88 -21.39
N GLU A 194 -12.48 13.11 -20.72
CA GLU A 194 -12.20 11.73 -21.09
C GLU A 194 -13.38 10.83 -20.71
N ASN A 195 -13.68 9.87 -21.58
CA ASN A 195 -14.67 8.85 -21.27
C ASN A 195 -14.15 7.95 -20.16
N PRO A 196 -14.88 7.77 -19.03
CA PRO A 196 -14.39 6.95 -17.93
C PRO A 196 -14.10 5.49 -18.27
N GLU A 197 -14.86 4.87 -19.18
CA GLU A 197 -14.65 3.49 -19.61
C GLU A 197 -13.35 3.38 -20.45
N GLU A 198 -13.12 4.31 -21.34
CA GLU A 198 -11.90 4.39 -22.14
C GLU A 198 -10.68 4.65 -21.25
N TYR A 199 -10.80 5.55 -20.27
CA TYR A 199 -9.79 5.81 -19.26
C TYR A 199 -9.45 4.54 -18.46
N CYS A 200 -10.46 3.84 -17.95
CA CYS A 200 -10.25 2.60 -17.18
C CYS A 200 -9.52 1.53 -18.01
N ASN A 201 -9.86 1.39 -19.29
CA ASN A 201 -9.18 0.47 -20.20
C ASN A 201 -7.71 0.84 -20.42
N ILE A 202 -7.42 2.14 -20.68
CA ILE A 202 -6.04 2.64 -20.85
C ILE A 202 -5.21 2.41 -19.58
N LEU A 203 -5.77 2.76 -18.43
CA LEU A 203 -5.12 2.54 -17.14
C LEU A 203 -4.85 1.06 -16.90
N ASN A 204 -5.86 0.20 -17.13
CA ASN A 204 -5.73 -1.24 -16.94
C ASN A 204 -4.61 -1.84 -17.79
N ILE A 205 -4.52 -1.47 -19.07
CA ILE A 205 -3.45 -1.95 -19.97
C ILE A 205 -2.07 -1.56 -19.44
N ASP A 206 -1.91 -0.33 -18.98
CA ASP A 206 -0.63 0.18 -18.50
C ASP A 206 -0.18 -0.53 -17.21
N ILE A 207 -1.05 -0.55 -16.19
CA ILE A 207 -0.68 -1.14 -14.89
C ILE A 207 -0.55 -2.67 -14.94
N ALA A 208 -1.42 -3.36 -15.72
CA ALA A 208 -1.35 -4.80 -15.89
C ALA A 208 -0.04 -5.21 -16.57
N LYS A 209 0.42 -4.43 -17.55
CA LYS A 209 1.71 -4.68 -18.20
C LYS A 209 2.86 -4.70 -17.20
N LEU A 210 2.91 -3.73 -16.27
CA LEU A 210 3.96 -3.74 -15.26
C LEU A 210 3.80 -4.87 -14.24
N GLN A 211 2.55 -5.21 -13.84
CA GLN A 211 2.27 -6.36 -12.96
C GLN A 211 2.80 -7.67 -13.57
N GLU A 212 2.55 -7.88 -14.86
CA GLU A 212 3.04 -9.06 -15.59
C GLU A 212 4.57 -9.09 -15.63
N LEU A 213 5.22 -7.98 -16.01
CA LEU A 213 6.67 -7.90 -16.06
C LEU A 213 7.32 -8.15 -14.69
N ILE A 214 6.79 -7.57 -13.62
CA ILE A 214 7.31 -7.84 -12.27
C ILE A 214 7.15 -9.31 -11.93
N LYS A 215 5.98 -9.89 -12.17
CA LYS A 215 5.72 -11.30 -11.90
C LYS A 215 6.64 -12.24 -12.71
N GLU A 216 6.86 -11.96 -13.98
CA GLU A 216 7.71 -12.77 -14.86
C GLU A 216 9.18 -12.75 -14.45
N ASN A 217 9.66 -11.60 -13.94
CA ASN A 217 11.07 -11.42 -13.58
C ASN A 217 11.39 -11.70 -12.11
N THR A 218 10.39 -11.73 -11.21
CA THR A 218 10.63 -11.80 -9.76
C THR A 218 9.79 -12.84 -9.02
N ASP A 219 8.89 -13.54 -9.69
CA ASP A 219 7.89 -14.45 -9.10
C ASP A 219 6.96 -13.78 -8.05
N THR A 220 6.99 -12.43 -7.92
CA THR A 220 6.15 -11.68 -6.98
C THR A 220 5.07 -10.89 -7.72
N VAL A 221 3.97 -10.57 -7.03
CA VAL A 221 2.91 -9.70 -7.54
C VAL A 221 2.73 -8.54 -6.58
N PRO A 222 3.01 -7.30 -7.01
CA PRO A 222 2.84 -6.12 -6.17
C PRO A 222 1.41 -5.95 -5.67
N ILE A 223 1.27 -5.66 -4.38
CA ILE A 223 -0.01 -5.30 -3.75
C ILE A 223 -0.13 -3.80 -3.47
N VAL A 224 0.92 -3.04 -3.76
CA VAL A 224 1.00 -1.59 -3.56
C VAL A 224 1.01 -0.89 -4.90
N PHE A 225 0.14 0.12 -5.05
CA PHE A 225 0.13 1.04 -6.17
C PHE A 225 0.42 2.46 -5.68
N ALA A 226 1.50 3.09 -6.16
CA ALA A 226 1.78 4.49 -5.94
C ALA A 226 1.30 5.31 -7.14
N TYR A 227 0.45 6.31 -6.88
CA TYR A 227 -0.01 7.21 -7.94
C TYR A 227 1.11 8.15 -8.40
N PRO A 228 1.50 8.15 -9.70
CA PRO A 228 2.42 9.14 -10.22
C PRO A 228 1.99 10.57 -9.89
N PHE A 229 2.91 11.35 -9.34
CA PHE A 229 2.68 12.72 -8.84
C PHE A 229 1.61 12.84 -7.74
N GLY A 230 1.13 11.71 -7.19
CA GLY A 230 0.10 11.67 -6.17
C GLY A 230 -1.33 12.00 -6.64
N TYR A 231 -1.55 12.19 -7.94
CA TYR A 231 -2.87 12.54 -8.48
C TYR A 231 -3.80 11.32 -8.52
N THR A 232 -4.73 11.29 -7.59
CA THR A 232 -5.75 10.23 -7.46
C THR A 232 -7.02 10.58 -8.22
N CYS A 233 -7.76 9.57 -8.69
CA CYS A 233 -9.13 9.72 -9.16
C CYS A 233 -9.97 8.50 -8.76
N LYS A 234 -11.27 8.73 -8.55
CA LYS A 234 -12.19 7.66 -8.10
C LYS A 234 -12.40 6.58 -9.17
N GLU A 235 -12.26 6.94 -10.44
CA GLU A 235 -12.41 6.06 -11.60
C GLU A 235 -11.32 4.99 -11.64
N SER A 236 -10.14 5.24 -11.07
CA SER A 236 -9.03 4.28 -11.00
C SER A 236 -9.26 3.15 -9.98
N ILE A 237 -10.05 3.39 -8.94
CA ILE A 237 -10.18 2.44 -7.81
C ILE A 237 -10.67 1.05 -8.24
N PRO A 238 -11.72 0.90 -9.07
CA PRO A 238 -12.14 -0.43 -9.53
C PRO A 238 -11.02 -1.15 -10.31
N VAL A 239 -10.34 -0.43 -11.20
CA VAL A 239 -9.23 -0.98 -12.01
C VAL A 239 -8.09 -1.49 -11.12
N LEU A 240 -7.71 -0.71 -10.10
CA LEU A 240 -6.66 -1.10 -9.15
C LEU A 240 -7.06 -2.32 -8.34
N ARG A 241 -8.31 -2.41 -7.90
CA ARG A 241 -8.84 -3.59 -7.17
C ARG A 241 -8.83 -4.84 -8.05
N GLU A 242 -9.24 -4.74 -9.31
CA GLU A 242 -9.24 -5.84 -10.28
C GLU A 242 -7.83 -6.35 -10.59
N ASN A 243 -6.82 -5.47 -10.53
CA ASN A 243 -5.41 -5.83 -10.69
C ASN A 243 -4.73 -6.30 -9.39
N GLY A 244 -5.49 -6.49 -8.30
CA GLY A 244 -5.01 -7.08 -7.05
C GLY A 244 -4.30 -6.12 -6.10
N PHE A 245 -4.32 -4.81 -6.35
CA PHE A 245 -3.75 -3.86 -5.40
C PHE A 245 -4.61 -3.75 -4.14
N ALA A 246 -3.98 -3.95 -3.00
CA ALA A 246 -4.60 -3.84 -1.69
C ALA A 246 -4.34 -2.46 -1.04
N ILE A 247 -3.27 -1.79 -1.44
CA ILE A 247 -2.83 -0.49 -0.89
C ILE A 247 -2.62 0.49 -2.05
N THR A 248 -3.13 1.71 -1.89
CA THR A 248 -2.80 2.80 -2.82
C THR A 248 -2.20 3.98 -2.07
N LEU A 249 -1.15 4.57 -2.64
CA LEU A 249 -0.35 5.64 -2.07
C LEU A 249 -0.52 6.93 -2.87
N ASN A 250 -0.82 8.03 -2.20
CA ASN A 250 -0.85 9.38 -2.78
C ASN A 250 0.31 10.24 -2.20
N CYS A 251 0.34 11.54 -2.52
CA CYS A 251 1.34 12.48 -2.03
C CYS A 251 0.72 13.60 -1.17
N TYR A 252 -0.45 13.36 -0.56
CA TYR A 252 -1.04 14.34 0.36
C TYR A 252 -0.42 14.17 1.75
N GLU A 253 0.21 15.22 2.24
CA GLU A 253 0.86 15.24 3.55
C GLU A 253 -0.17 15.40 4.68
N LYS A 254 -0.78 14.28 5.07
CA LYS A 254 -1.80 14.18 6.10
C LYS A 254 -1.61 12.93 6.95
N PRO A 255 -2.05 12.91 8.21
CA PRO A 255 -2.02 11.71 9.03
C PRO A 255 -2.88 10.59 8.44
N ASN A 256 -2.45 9.34 8.66
CA ASN A 256 -3.24 8.15 8.37
C ASN A 256 -3.60 7.44 9.67
N TYR A 257 -4.77 6.82 9.67
CA TYR A 257 -5.24 5.99 10.78
C TYR A 257 -5.71 4.65 10.22
N ILE A 258 -4.99 3.59 10.58
CA ILE A 258 -5.28 2.22 10.14
C ILE A 258 -6.28 1.60 11.09
N THR A 259 -7.27 0.91 10.53
CA THR A 259 -8.34 0.21 11.23
C THR A 259 -8.43 -1.24 10.74
N ARG A 260 -9.31 -2.04 11.35
CA ARG A 260 -9.61 -3.41 10.87
C ARG A 260 -10.51 -3.42 9.61
N ASN A 261 -10.61 -2.29 8.91
CA ASN A 261 -11.31 -2.17 7.63
C ASN A 261 -10.29 -1.98 6.49
N PRO A 262 -10.18 -2.91 5.52
CA PRO A 262 -9.21 -2.82 4.42
C PRO A 262 -9.39 -1.59 3.53
N ASP A 263 -10.56 -0.97 3.51
CA ASP A 263 -10.78 0.26 2.74
C ASP A 263 -9.91 1.43 3.24
N CYS A 264 -9.40 1.40 4.49
CA CYS A 264 -8.48 2.42 5.00
C CYS A 264 -7.11 2.41 4.31
N LEU A 265 -6.78 1.35 3.57
CA LEU A 265 -5.53 1.22 2.82
C LEU A 265 -5.59 1.86 1.42
N TYR A 266 -6.78 2.31 0.99
CA TYR A 266 -6.92 3.04 -0.27
C TYR A 266 -6.77 4.54 -0.06
N GLY A 267 -5.74 5.13 -0.69
CA GLY A 267 -5.44 6.55 -0.57
C GLY A 267 -4.59 6.91 0.64
N ILE A 268 -3.68 6.04 1.05
CA ILE A 268 -2.69 6.33 2.10
C ILE A 268 -1.90 7.58 1.73
N ASN A 269 -1.87 8.53 2.64
CA ASN A 269 -1.16 9.79 2.51
C ASN A 269 0.31 9.61 2.87
N ARG A 270 1.20 10.33 2.18
CA ARG A 270 2.63 10.25 2.41
C ARG A 270 3.25 11.63 2.59
N TYR A 271 4.25 11.71 3.45
CA TYR A 271 5.05 12.92 3.66
C TYR A 271 6.32 12.83 2.81
N ASN A 272 6.48 13.79 1.88
CA ASN A 272 7.70 13.87 1.08
C ASN A 272 8.90 14.22 1.96
N ARG A 273 9.91 13.35 1.96
CA ARG A 273 11.17 13.61 2.64
C ARG A 273 12.03 14.56 1.79
N CYS A 274 11.66 15.83 1.85
CA CYS A 274 12.42 16.91 1.21
C CYS A 274 13.83 17.00 1.82
N GLY A 275 14.86 16.86 1.00
CA GLY A 275 16.25 16.92 1.45
C GLY A 275 16.71 18.30 1.94
N LEU A 276 15.88 19.35 1.77
CA LEU A 276 16.16 20.69 2.26
C LEU A 276 15.85 20.85 3.77
N TYR A 277 15.17 19.88 4.38
CA TYR A 277 14.91 19.86 5.81
C TYR A 277 15.93 19.00 6.55
N SER A 278 16.26 19.39 7.78
CA SER A 278 16.95 18.50 8.71
C SER A 278 16.06 17.30 9.09
N THR A 279 16.66 16.26 9.66
CA THR A 279 15.91 15.12 10.19
C THR A 279 14.89 15.56 11.23
N GLU A 280 15.29 16.43 12.18
CA GLU A 280 14.43 16.93 13.26
C GLU A 280 13.23 17.71 12.71
N GLU A 281 13.44 18.62 11.76
CA GLU A 281 12.37 19.40 11.15
C GLU A 281 11.38 18.50 10.42
N PHE A 282 11.88 17.51 9.67
CA PHE A 282 11.04 16.56 8.97
C PHE A 282 10.23 15.68 9.92
N MET A 283 10.87 15.13 10.96
CA MET A 283 10.18 14.25 11.93
C MET A 283 9.12 15.01 12.75
N LEU A 284 9.36 16.29 13.07
CA LEU A 284 8.33 17.14 13.69
C LEU A 284 7.10 17.33 12.80
N LYS A 285 7.29 17.39 11.48
CA LYS A 285 6.18 17.46 10.52
C LYS A 285 5.47 16.10 10.37
N LEU A 286 6.23 15.01 10.27
CA LEU A 286 5.74 13.66 10.06
C LEU A 286 4.86 13.16 11.22
N PHE A 287 5.25 13.46 12.47
CA PHE A 287 4.58 12.98 13.68
C PHE A 287 3.58 13.99 14.26
N LYS A 288 3.24 15.02 13.51
CA LYS A 288 2.17 15.94 13.89
C LYS A 288 0.82 15.28 13.60
N GLU A 289 0.15 14.83 14.67
CA GLU A 289 -1.22 14.28 14.65
C GLU A 289 -2.28 15.37 14.35
#